data_92e1361c205e25e9d3661770c7d8ae88
#
_entry.id   92e1361c205e25e9d3661770c7d8ae88
#
_cell.length_a   1.000
_cell.length_b   1.000
_cell.length_c   1.000
_cell.angle_alpha   90.00
_cell.angle_beta   90.00
_cell.angle_gamma   90.00
#
_symmetry.space_group_name_H-M   'P 1'
#
loop_
_entity.id
_entity.type
_entity.pdbx_description
1 polymer ?
#
loop_
_entity_poly.entity_id
_entity_poly.type
_entity_poly.pdbx_seq_one_letter_code
_entity_poly.pdbx_strand_id
1 'polypeptide(L)'
;MEYVALLRGINVGGTNKVVMSELREQIAGEGFTNVRTYINSGNLLFEADAEVEAEAEAGAGPNNPHEDVARTVEDLLARRYDFPIRLALLTAKDYVAELRDLPDWWHGEVARRDALFYTRGLDSAHVRERIEAMELGDEAVHFGKHAVFWAKFDEKTFLKTAYHKRLLREDFYRQVTIRSGSTVGKIAAMLSRG
;
A
#
# COMPACT_ATOMS: atom_id res chain seq x y z
N MET A 1 1.45 12.96 -13.37
CA MET A 1 0.48 11.90 -12.92
C MET A 1 0.50 11.81 -11.40
N GLU A 2 -0.66 11.57 -10.73
CA GLU A 2 -0.71 11.44 -9.26
C GLU A 2 -0.55 9.99 -8.80
N TYR A 3 0.23 9.79 -7.73
CA TYR A 3 0.59 8.50 -7.15
C TYR A 3 0.23 8.40 -5.67
N VAL A 4 -0.03 7.17 -5.25
CA VAL A 4 -0.15 6.76 -3.85
C VAL A 4 0.98 5.78 -3.54
N ALA A 5 1.84 6.14 -2.60
CA ALA A 5 2.91 5.29 -2.11
C ALA A 5 2.61 4.86 -0.66
N LEU A 6 2.52 3.56 -0.45
CA LEU A 6 2.23 2.96 0.85
C LEU A 6 3.49 2.22 1.33
N LEU A 7 4.11 2.74 2.36
CA LEU A 7 5.34 2.18 2.91
C LEU A 7 5.04 1.07 3.92
N ARG A 8 5.94 0.09 3.97
CA ARG A 8 5.95 -0.96 4.98
C ARG A 8 7.26 -0.97 5.75
N GLY A 9 7.16 -1.30 7.03
CA GLY A 9 8.33 -1.50 7.89
C GLY A 9 8.78 -0.25 8.62
N ILE A 10 7.99 0.83 8.60
CA ILE A 10 8.30 2.07 9.29
C ILE A 10 7.37 2.29 10.49
N ASN A 11 7.85 3.00 11.50
CA ASN A 11 7.08 3.48 12.65
C ASN A 11 6.27 2.40 13.39
N VAL A 12 6.76 1.16 13.44
CA VAL A 12 6.10 0.03 14.09
C VAL A 12 6.79 -0.31 15.41
N GLY A 13 6.01 -0.39 16.50
CA GLY A 13 6.54 -0.82 17.81
C GLY A 13 7.68 0.05 18.36
N GLY A 14 7.76 1.32 17.96
CA GLY A 14 8.81 2.24 18.39
C GLY A 14 10.15 2.08 17.65
N THR A 15 10.22 1.18 16.67
CA THR A 15 11.39 0.96 15.81
C THR A 15 11.21 1.57 14.42
N ASN A 16 12.29 1.64 13.64
CA ASN A 16 12.28 2.10 12.25
C ASN A 16 11.61 3.48 12.09
N LYS A 17 12.07 4.43 12.90
CA LYS A 17 11.48 5.77 12.93
C LYS A 17 11.71 6.52 11.62
N VAL A 18 10.62 7.01 11.04
CA VAL A 18 10.59 7.90 9.89
C VAL A 18 9.73 9.11 10.25
N VAL A 19 10.34 10.29 10.20
CA VAL A 19 9.63 11.57 10.41
C VAL A 19 8.94 11.93 9.09
N MET A 20 7.62 11.87 9.06
CA MET A 20 6.84 12.02 7.82
C MET A 20 6.97 13.40 7.17
N SER A 21 7.23 14.47 7.94
CA SER A 21 7.51 15.81 7.39
C SER A 21 8.85 15.86 6.65
N GLU A 22 9.88 15.24 7.21
CA GLU A 22 11.21 15.16 6.57
C GLU A 22 11.13 14.27 5.31
N LEU A 23 10.44 13.14 5.38
CA LEU A 23 10.24 12.28 4.21
C LEU A 23 9.50 13.02 3.09
N ARG A 24 8.49 13.82 3.40
CA ARG A 24 7.79 14.67 2.43
C ARG A 24 8.75 15.62 1.72
N GLU A 25 9.64 16.29 2.46
CA GLU A 25 10.63 17.21 1.90
C GLU A 25 11.66 16.47 1.04
N GLN A 26 12.06 15.28 1.45
CA GLN A 26 12.99 14.44 0.70
C GLN A 26 12.39 13.98 -0.62
N ILE A 27 11.13 13.53 -0.61
CA ILE A 27 10.39 13.14 -1.83
C ILE A 27 10.24 14.35 -2.77
N ALA A 28 9.92 15.54 -2.25
CA ALA A 28 9.87 16.76 -3.06
C ALA A 28 11.26 17.11 -3.67
N GLY A 29 12.33 16.81 -2.95
CA GLY A 29 13.72 17.01 -3.42
C GLY A 29 14.13 16.09 -4.60
N GLU A 30 13.42 15.00 -4.83
CA GLU A 30 13.61 14.11 -6.01
C GLU A 30 12.80 14.60 -7.24
N GLY A 31 12.19 15.80 -7.19
CA GLY A 31 11.45 16.38 -8.30
C GLY A 31 9.94 16.09 -8.29
N PHE A 32 9.44 15.39 -7.28
CA PHE A 32 8.00 15.16 -7.15
C PHE A 32 7.28 16.39 -6.58
N THR A 33 6.09 16.68 -7.10
CA THR A 33 5.27 17.84 -6.70
C THR A 33 4.04 17.42 -5.89
N ASN A 34 3.33 18.36 -5.29
CA ASN A 34 2.13 18.14 -4.49
C ASN A 34 2.26 17.04 -3.43
N VAL A 35 3.45 16.91 -2.83
CA VAL A 35 3.75 15.84 -1.86
C VAL A 35 2.96 16.03 -0.57
N ARG A 36 2.13 15.08 -0.26
CA ARG A 36 1.26 15.04 0.93
C ARG A 36 1.48 13.75 1.69
N THR A 37 1.34 13.80 3.00
CA THR A 37 1.40 12.61 3.86
C THR A 37 0.13 12.49 4.70
N TYR A 38 -0.23 11.26 5.04
CA TYR A 38 -1.33 11.00 5.94
C TYR A 38 -0.92 10.00 7.02
N ILE A 39 -0.99 10.41 8.28
CA ILE A 39 -0.58 9.69 9.49
C ILE A 39 0.84 9.10 9.41
N ASN A 40 1.34 8.55 10.52
CA ASN A 40 2.72 8.06 10.63
C ASN A 40 2.95 6.65 10.05
N SER A 41 1.94 6.03 9.45
CA SER A 41 2.05 4.67 8.89
C SER A 41 2.61 4.62 7.46
N GLY A 42 3.16 5.73 6.95
CA GLY A 42 3.81 5.76 5.64
C GLY A 42 2.86 5.80 4.46
N ASN A 43 1.91 6.72 4.48
CA ASN A 43 1.06 7.02 3.34
C ASN A 43 1.51 8.34 2.73
N LEU A 44 1.95 8.28 1.48
CA LEU A 44 2.36 9.44 0.69
C LEU A 44 1.50 9.54 -0.55
N LEU A 45 1.17 10.78 -0.92
CA LEU A 45 0.55 11.13 -2.19
C LEU A 45 1.44 12.18 -2.83
N PHE A 46 1.72 12.06 -4.10
CA PHE A 46 2.55 13.01 -4.83
C PHE A 46 2.27 12.96 -6.33
N GLU A 47 2.70 13.97 -7.06
CA GLU A 47 2.64 14.02 -8.50
C GLU A 47 4.05 13.89 -9.08
N ALA A 48 4.17 13.08 -10.14
CA ALA A 48 5.32 13.07 -11.03
C ALA A 48 4.95 13.82 -12.30
N ASP A 49 5.80 14.78 -12.69
CA ASP A 49 5.64 15.51 -13.94
C ASP A 49 6.05 14.64 -15.14
N ALA A 50 5.52 14.97 -16.32
CA ALA A 50 5.81 14.24 -17.56
C ALA A 50 7.31 14.25 -17.93
N GLU A 51 8.10 15.16 -17.37
CA GLU A 51 9.55 15.21 -17.58
C GLU A 51 10.27 14.12 -16.76
N VAL A 52 9.84 13.85 -15.54
CA VAL A 52 10.36 12.72 -14.72
C VAL A 52 9.97 11.38 -15.38
N GLU A 53 8.78 11.32 -15.97
CA GLU A 53 8.34 10.17 -16.76
C GLU A 53 9.16 10.03 -18.07
N ALA A 54 9.56 11.13 -18.72
CA ALA A 54 10.31 11.14 -19.96
C ALA A 54 11.83 10.93 -19.79
N GLU A 55 12.43 11.40 -18.70
CA GLU A 55 13.83 11.09 -18.35
C GLU A 55 13.99 9.60 -18.03
N ALA A 56 12.96 9.00 -17.44
CA ALA A 56 12.84 7.58 -17.24
C ALA A 56 12.76 6.81 -18.56
N GLU A 57 12.04 7.34 -19.57
CA GLU A 57 11.99 6.74 -20.91
C GLU A 57 13.29 6.90 -21.71
N ALA A 58 14.06 7.97 -21.50
CA ALA A 58 15.27 8.29 -22.26
C ALA A 58 16.52 7.51 -21.80
N GLY A 59 16.53 6.97 -20.60
CA GLY A 59 17.74 6.41 -19.94
C GLY A 59 17.90 4.90 -19.99
N ALA A 60 16.90 4.11 -20.35
CA ALA A 60 17.01 2.66 -20.40
C ALA A 60 15.81 2.05 -21.12
N GLY A 61 15.99 1.09 -22.00
CA GLY A 61 15.01 0.20 -22.63
C GLY A 61 13.54 0.21 -22.15
N PRO A 62 12.68 -0.73 -22.51
CA PRO A 62 11.22 -0.63 -22.40
C PRO A 62 10.75 -0.62 -20.91
N ASN A 63 11.05 0.43 -20.17
CA ASN A 63 10.63 0.58 -18.79
C ASN A 63 9.30 1.36 -18.71
N ASN A 64 8.37 0.79 -17.99
CA ASN A 64 7.11 1.42 -17.64
C ASN A 64 7.41 2.64 -16.74
N PRO A 65 6.91 3.87 -17.01
CA PRO A 65 7.11 5.06 -16.18
C PRO A 65 6.83 4.84 -14.68
N HIS A 66 5.89 3.97 -14.35
CA HIS A 66 5.62 3.57 -12.98
C HIS A 66 6.80 2.87 -12.29
N GLU A 67 7.58 2.08 -13.04
CA GLU A 67 8.74 1.38 -12.51
C GLU A 67 9.86 2.36 -12.14
N ASP A 68 10.02 3.42 -12.89
CA ASP A 68 11.05 4.42 -12.64
C ASP A 68 10.69 5.32 -11.47
N VAL A 69 9.43 5.75 -11.36
CA VAL A 69 8.93 6.45 -10.16
C VAL A 69 9.12 5.58 -8.91
N ALA A 70 8.77 4.30 -9.01
CA ALA A 70 8.95 3.37 -7.89
C ALA A 70 10.42 3.22 -7.49
N ARG A 71 11.31 3.07 -8.49
CA ARG A 71 12.76 2.96 -8.28
C ARG A 71 13.33 4.22 -7.63
N THR A 72 12.96 5.41 -8.11
CA THR A 72 13.39 6.68 -7.53
C THR A 72 13.02 6.77 -6.05
N VAL A 73 11.78 6.41 -5.70
CA VAL A 73 11.34 6.40 -4.30
C VAL A 73 12.10 5.35 -3.48
N GLU A 74 12.28 4.13 -3.99
CA GLU A 74 13.01 3.06 -3.30
C GLU A 74 14.49 3.42 -3.09
N ASP A 75 15.14 4.01 -4.08
CA ASP A 75 16.53 4.46 -4.00
C ASP A 75 16.70 5.58 -2.97
N LEU A 76 15.76 6.53 -2.94
CA LEU A 76 15.73 7.56 -1.88
C LEU A 76 15.64 6.91 -0.50
N LEU A 77 14.69 5.99 -0.30
CA LEU A 77 14.48 5.32 0.98
C LEU A 77 15.73 4.52 1.39
N ALA A 78 16.35 3.80 0.45
CA ALA A 78 17.58 3.04 0.70
C ALA A 78 18.79 3.92 1.04
N ARG A 79 18.87 5.12 0.45
CA ARG A 79 19.94 6.08 0.78
C ARG A 79 19.76 6.75 2.15
N ARG A 80 18.54 6.88 2.63
CA ARG A 80 18.20 7.66 3.84
C ARG A 80 18.04 6.84 5.10
N TYR A 81 17.70 5.57 4.98
CA TYR A 81 17.37 4.71 6.11
C TYR A 81 18.22 3.43 6.07
N ASP A 82 18.72 3.00 7.21
CA ASP A 82 19.58 1.83 7.41
C ASP A 82 18.78 0.53 7.62
N PHE A 83 17.47 0.58 7.41
CA PHE A 83 16.56 -0.56 7.52
C PHE A 83 15.70 -0.70 6.26
N PRO A 84 15.28 -1.92 5.91
CA PRO A 84 14.53 -2.15 4.69
C PRO A 84 13.10 -1.58 4.78
N ILE A 85 12.76 -0.72 3.84
CA ILE A 85 11.40 -0.17 3.65
C ILE A 85 10.87 -0.73 2.34
N ARG A 86 9.72 -1.41 2.38
CA ARG A 86 9.05 -1.89 1.17
C ARG A 86 8.00 -0.89 0.72
N LEU A 87 7.77 -0.86 -0.59
CA LEU A 87 6.88 0.09 -1.25
C LEU A 87 5.77 -0.65 -2.01
N ALA A 88 4.51 -0.26 -1.78
CA ALA A 88 3.42 -0.46 -2.72
C ALA A 88 3.14 0.89 -3.39
N LEU A 89 3.26 0.95 -4.71
CA LEU A 89 3.02 2.17 -5.51
C LEU A 89 1.86 1.92 -6.46
N LEU A 90 0.89 2.84 -6.44
CA LEU A 90 -0.26 2.84 -7.34
C LEU A 90 -0.43 4.23 -7.95
N THR A 91 -0.96 4.31 -9.17
CA THR A 91 -1.52 5.59 -9.63
C THR A 91 -2.78 5.92 -8.84
N ALA A 92 -3.14 7.19 -8.76
CA ALA A 92 -4.42 7.62 -8.21
C ALA A 92 -5.60 6.92 -8.93
N LYS A 93 -5.50 6.75 -10.25
CA LYS A 93 -6.49 6.05 -11.08
C LYS A 93 -6.64 4.59 -10.65
N ASP A 94 -5.53 3.85 -10.52
CA ASP A 94 -5.56 2.46 -10.11
C ASP A 94 -6.06 2.30 -8.68
N TYR A 95 -5.64 3.19 -7.77
CA TYR A 95 -6.13 3.19 -6.40
C TYR A 95 -7.65 3.37 -6.30
N VAL A 96 -8.21 4.32 -7.04
CA VAL A 96 -9.66 4.56 -7.07
C VAL A 96 -10.39 3.41 -7.78
N ALA A 97 -9.83 2.86 -8.86
CA ALA A 97 -10.40 1.71 -9.56
C ALA A 97 -10.49 0.48 -8.65
N GLU A 98 -9.45 0.23 -7.86
CA GLU A 98 -9.40 -0.87 -6.89
C GLU A 98 -10.56 -0.82 -5.88
N LEU A 99 -11.00 0.39 -5.51
CA LEU A 99 -12.08 0.57 -4.52
C LEU A 99 -13.48 0.56 -5.13
N ARG A 100 -13.60 0.70 -6.45
CA ARG A 100 -14.91 0.79 -7.12
C ARG A 100 -15.68 -0.53 -7.11
N ASP A 101 -14.95 -1.63 -7.30
CA ASP A 101 -15.52 -2.96 -7.51
C ASP A 101 -15.50 -3.80 -6.23
N LEU A 102 -15.37 -3.14 -5.06
CA LEU A 102 -15.39 -3.84 -3.78
C LEU A 102 -16.79 -4.34 -3.44
N PRO A 103 -16.90 -5.54 -2.84
CA PRO A 103 -18.18 -6.13 -2.47
C PRO A 103 -18.90 -5.32 -1.38
N ASP A 104 -20.21 -5.48 -1.29
CA ASP A 104 -21.10 -4.73 -0.39
C ASP A 104 -20.63 -4.74 1.08
N TRP A 105 -20.09 -5.86 1.54
CA TRP A 105 -19.58 -5.95 2.91
C TRP A 105 -18.44 -4.99 3.20
N TRP A 106 -17.68 -4.53 2.19
CA TRP A 106 -16.64 -3.52 2.41
C TRP A 106 -17.22 -2.17 2.82
N HIS A 107 -18.42 -1.87 2.38
CA HIS A 107 -19.15 -0.63 2.66
C HIS A 107 -20.12 -0.75 3.84
N GLY A 108 -20.45 -1.99 4.23
CA GLY A 108 -21.37 -2.30 5.32
C GLY A 108 -20.76 -2.18 6.71
N GLU A 109 -21.52 -2.59 7.71
CA GLU A 109 -21.06 -2.67 9.09
C GLU A 109 -20.27 -3.97 9.30
N VAL A 110 -19.01 -3.83 9.69
CA VAL A 110 -18.12 -4.92 10.05
C VAL A 110 -17.29 -4.53 11.26
N ALA A 111 -16.89 -5.50 12.07
CA ALA A 111 -16.07 -5.24 13.24
C ALA A 111 -14.71 -4.64 12.84
N ARG A 112 -14.11 -5.18 11.77
CA ARG A 112 -12.85 -4.66 11.24
C ARG A 112 -12.71 -4.98 9.77
N ARG A 113 -12.10 -4.05 9.02
CA ARG A 113 -11.68 -4.27 7.64
C ARG A 113 -10.30 -3.70 7.41
N ASP A 114 -9.49 -4.45 6.67
CA ASP A 114 -8.12 -4.09 6.32
C ASP A 114 -7.89 -4.39 4.82
N ALA A 115 -7.08 -3.55 4.17
CA ALA A 115 -6.55 -3.81 2.83
C ALA A 115 -5.05 -4.13 2.94
N LEU A 116 -4.64 -5.23 2.32
CA LEU A 116 -3.27 -5.74 2.26
C LEU A 116 -2.72 -5.41 0.87
N PHE A 117 -2.12 -4.25 0.69
CA PHE A 117 -1.55 -3.84 -0.59
C PHE A 117 -0.26 -4.61 -0.89
N TYR A 118 -0.13 -5.08 -2.12
CA TYR A 118 1.05 -5.79 -2.59
C TYR A 118 2.22 -4.82 -2.73
N THR A 119 3.35 -5.12 -2.09
CA THR A 119 4.59 -4.37 -2.36
C THR A 119 5.25 -4.89 -3.64
N ARG A 120 6.12 -4.10 -4.21
CA ARG A 120 6.81 -4.47 -5.46
C ARG A 120 7.50 -5.82 -5.35
N GLY A 121 7.43 -6.58 -6.43
CA GLY A 121 8.03 -7.92 -6.52
C GLY A 121 7.23 -9.04 -5.85
N LEU A 122 6.07 -8.74 -5.25
CA LEU A 122 5.21 -9.76 -4.67
C LEU A 122 4.44 -10.52 -5.76
N ASP A 123 4.44 -11.84 -5.68
CA ASP A 123 3.59 -12.70 -6.50
C ASP A 123 2.16 -12.75 -5.91
N SER A 124 1.26 -12.04 -6.55
CA SER A 124 -0.16 -11.98 -6.13
C SER A 124 -0.91 -13.30 -6.32
N ALA A 125 -0.49 -14.15 -7.26
CA ALA A 125 -1.07 -15.47 -7.45
C ALA A 125 -0.73 -16.39 -6.27
N HIS A 126 0.52 -16.35 -5.81
CA HIS A 126 0.94 -17.05 -4.59
C HIS A 126 0.15 -16.59 -3.36
N VAL A 127 -0.02 -15.27 -3.18
CA VAL A 127 -0.83 -14.73 -2.08
C VAL A 127 -2.27 -15.26 -2.11
N ARG A 128 -2.88 -15.27 -3.29
CA ARG A 128 -4.23 -15.81 -3.50
C ARG A 128 -4.29 -17.27 -3.11
N GLU A 129 -3.41 -18.11 -3.64
CA GLU A 129 -3.35 -19.54 -3.34
C GLU A 129 -3.24 -19.80 -1.84
N ARG A 130 -2.34 -19.07 -1.17
CA ARG A 130 -2.11 -19.21 0.28
C ARG A 130 -3.34 -18.83 1.11
N ILE A 131 -4.04 -17.76 0.73
CA ILE A 131 -5.22 -17.30 1.46
C ILE A 131 -6.43 -18.20 1.16
N GLU A 132 -6.63 -18.65 -0.09
CA GLU A 132 -7.71 -19.58 -0.46
C GLU A 132 -7.58 -20.94 0.22
N ALA A 133 -6.37 -21.35 0.59
CA ALA A 133 -6.13 -22.56 1.38
C ALA A 133 -6.44 -22.39 2.88
N MET A 134 -6.80 -21.19 3.34
CA MET A 134 -7.15 -20.95 4.74
C MET A 134 -8.63 -21.28 4.98
N GLU A 135 -8.91 -21.94 6.10
CA GLU A 135 -10.26 -22.01 6.64
C GLU A 135 -10.64 -20.65 7.21
N LEU A 136 -11.45 -19.90 6.50
CA LEU A 136 -12.01 -18.64 6.97
C LEU A 136 -13.15 -18.94 7.95
N GLY A 137 -13.15 -18.25 9.09
CA GLY A 137 -14.27 -18.27 10.02
C GLY A 137 -15.32 -17.22 9.65
N ASP A 138 -15.63 -16.34 10.60
CA ASP A 138 -16.52 -15.19 10.38
C ASP A 138 -15.76 -14.04 9.70
N GLU A 139 -15.29 -14.31 8.50
CA GLU A 139 -14.42 -13.45 7.71
C GLU A 139 -14.84 -13.47 6.24
N ALA A 140 -14.56 -12.39 5.52
CA ALA A 140 -14.66 -12.32 4.08
C ALA A 140 -13.37 -11.76 3.47
N VAL A 141 -13.03 -12.28 2.29
CA VAL A 141 -11.85 -11.86 1.53
C VAL A 141 -12.28 -11.54 0.09
N HIS A 142 -11.74 -10.46 -0.43
CA HIS A 142 -11.84 -10.09 -1.83
C HIS A 142 -10.43 -9.83 -2.38
N PHE A 143 -10.12 -10.42 -3.53
CA PHE A 143 -8.83 -10.27 -4.19
C PHE A 143 -8.94 -9.23 -5.31
N GLY A 144 -8.36 -8.08 -5.08
CA GLY A 144 -8.19 -7.06 -6.11
C GLY A 144 -6.90 -7.25 -6.91
N LYS A 145 -6.65 -6.33 -7.83
CA LYS A 145 -5.44 -6.32 -8.66
C LYS A 145 -4.20 -5.94 -7.85
N HIS A 146 -4.33 -5.00 -6.91
CA HIS A 146 -3.23 -4.42 -6.15
C HIS A 146 -3.28 -4.72 -4.65
N ALA A 147 -4.37 -5.31 -4.16
CA ALA A 147 -4.55 -5.61 -2.75
C ALA A 147 -5.48 -6.80 -2.50
N VAL A 148 -5.37 -7.37 -1.31
CA VAL A 148 -6.40 -8.22 -0.72
C VAL A 148 -7.19 -7.40 0.28
N PHE A 149 -8.50 -7.39 0.15
CA PHE A 149 -9.42 -6.76 1.08
C PHE A 149 -9.99 -7.83 2.02
N TRP A 150 -9.92 -7.58 3.32
CA TRP A 150 -10.27 -8.57 4.34
C TRP A 150 -11.17 -7.96 5.41
N ALA A 151 -12.33 -8.54 5.63
CA ALA A 151 -13.24 -8.15 6.71
C ALA A 151 -13.39 -9.24 7.76
N LYS A 152 -13.61 -8.80 8.99
CA LYS A 152 -13.97 -9.61 10.15
C LYS A 152 -15.27 -9.07 10.73
N PHE A 153 -16.28 -9.93 10.86
CA PHE A 153 -17.62 -9.47 11.18
C PHE A 153 -17.90 -9.38 12.68
N ASP A 154 -17.25 -10.20 13.52
CA ASP A 154 -17.44 -10.18 14.97
C ASP A 154 -16.13 -9.93 15.74
N GLU A 155 -16.12 -8.92 16.60
CA GLU A 155 -14.98 -8.61 17.48
C GLU A 155 -14.69 -9.71 18.49
N LYS A 156 -15.71 -10.44 18.96
CA LYS A 156 -15.54 -11.50 19.97
C LYS A 156 -14.80 -12.71 19.42
N THR A 157 -14.87 -12.93 18.11
CA THR A 157 -14.18 -14.03 17.43
C THR A 157 -12.85 -13.62 16.81
N PHE A 158 -12.46 -12.34 16.89
CA PHE A 158 -11.26 -11.78 16.25
C PHE A 158 -9.99 -12.63 16.42
N LEU A 159 -9.71 -13.08 17.65
CA LEU A 159 -8.53 -13.91 17.95
C LEU A 159 -8.61 -15.33 17.35
N LYS A 160 -9.79 -15.74 16.87
CA LYS A 160 -10.02 -17.06 16.26
C LYS A 160 -9.94 -17.03 14.74
N THR A 161 -9.91 -15.83 14.13
CA THR A 161 -9.89 -15.64 12.70
C THR A 161 -8.63 -16.17 12.02
N ALA A 162 -8.72 -16.55 10.76
CA ALA A 162 -7.57 -16.92 9.94
C ALA A 162 -6.60 -15.75 9.80
N TYR A 163 -7.13 -14.52 9.68
CA TYR A 163 -6.34 -13.30 9.69
C TYR A 163 -5.40 -13.22 10.90
N HIS A 164 -5.92 -13.45 12.11
CA HIS A 164 -5.11 -13.35 13.32
C HIS A 164 -4.17 -14.55 13.53
N LYS A 165 -4.64 -15.76 13.24
CA LYS A 165 -3.89 -16.99 13.55
C LYS A 165 -2.88 -17.38 12.49
N ARG A 166 -3.15 -17.10 11.22
CA ARG A 166 -2.40 -17.62 10.07
C ARG A 166 -1.63 -16.56 9.31
N LEU A 167 -2.26 -15.40 9.01
CA LEU A 167 -1.66 -14.37 8.16
C LEU A 167 -0.25 -13.95 8.60
N LEU A 168 -0.01 -13.80 9.91
CA LEU A 168 1.30 -13.42 10.44
C LEU A 168 2.41 -14.46 10.18
N ARG A 169 2.03 -15.69 9.89
CA ARG A 169 2.94 -16.82 9.66
C ARG A 169 3.20 -17.08 8.17
N GLU A 170 2.46 -16.41 7.30
CA GLU A 170 2.63 -16.56 5.86
C GLU A 170 3.92 -15.88 5.41
N ASP A 171 4.58 -16.49 4.45
CA ASP A 171 5.84 -16.00 3.88
C ASP A 171 5.67 -14.65 3.18
N PHE A 172 4.52 -14.43 2.55
CA PHE A 172 4.18 -13.16 1.92
C PHE A 172 3.82 -12.05 2.90
N TYR A 173 3.57 -12.33 4.19
CA TYR A 173 3.15 -11.30 5.15
C TYR A 173 4.07 -10.09 5.21
N ARG A 174 5.38 -10.33 5.06
CA ARG A 174 6.38 -9.25 5.02
C ARG A 174 6.43 -8.50 3.70
N GLN A 175 5.66 -8.92 2.73
CA GLN A 175 5.60 -8.35 1.38
C GLN A 175 4.25 -7.69 1.08
N VAL A 176 3.39 -7.52 2.06
CA VAL A 176 2.18 -6.72 1.97
C VAL A 176 2.22 -5.58 2.97
N THR A 177 1.66 -4.42 2.62
CA THR A 177 1.50 -3.31 3.56
C THR A 177 0.02 -3.15 3.90
N ILE A 178 -0.31 -3.13 5.19
CA ILE A 178 -1.69 -3.21 5.67
C ILE A 178 -2.21 -1.82 6.01
N ARG A 179 -3.42 -1.50 5.55
CA ARG A 179 -4.14 -0.28 5.88
C ARG A 179 -5.56 -0.62 6.33
N SER A 180 -5.99 0.01 7.44
CA SER A 180 -7.38 -0.10 7.86
C SER A 180 -8.33 0.51 6.83
N GLY A 181 -9.56 0.04 6.78
CA GLY A 181 -10.57 0.58 5.86
C GLY A 181 -10.78 2.10 6.00
N SER A 182 -10.68 2.64 7.24
CA SER A 182 -10.74 4.09 7.46
C SER A 182 -9.56 4.83 6.81
N THR A 183 -8.35 4.28 6.87
CA THR A 183 -7.18 4.83 6.19
C THR A 183 -7.33 4.76 4.67
N VAL A 184 -7.82 3.63 4.16
CA VAL A 184 -8.09 3.46 2.72
C VAL A 184 -9.07 4.51 2.21
N GLY A 185 -10.20 4.69 2.90
CA GLY A 185 -11.20 5.69 2.54
C GLY A 185 -10.67 7.13 2.65
N LYS A 186 -9.82 7.42 3.63
CA LYS A 186 -9.23 8.75 3.77
C LYS A 186 -8.26 9.09 2.65
N ILE A 187 -7.44 8.13 2.23
CA ILE A 187 -6.55 8.29 1.07
C ILE A 187 -7.37 8.55 -0.20
N ALA A 188 -8.43 7.76 -0.45
CA ALA A 188 -9.32 7.98 -1.58
C ALA A 188 -9.94 9.39 -1.58
N ALA A 189 -10.39 9.87 -0.40
CA ALA A 189 -10.94 11.23 -0.26
C ALA A 189 -9.89 12.33 -0.47
N MET A 190 -8.61 12.06 -0.27
CA MET A 190 -7.53 13.01 -0.56
C MET A 190 -7.22 13.09 -2.05
N LEU A 191 -7.36 11.99 -2.79
CA LEU A 191 -7.21 11.94 -4.26
C LEU A 191 -8.35 12.66 -4.99
N SER A 192 -9.57 12.62 -4.44
CA SER A 192 -10.75 13.24 -5.06
C SER A 192 -10.80 14.77 -4.90
N ARG A 193 -9.86 15.37 -4.19
CA ARG A 193 -9.81 16.82 -3.89
C ARG A 193 -8.73 17.57 -4.67
N GLY A 194 -7.95 16.89 -5.44
CA GLY A 194 -6.98 17.42 -6.39
C GLY A 194 -7.57 17.41 -7.78
#